data_5bcd6b4c7c221d566f50f1e61c908df8
#
_entry.id   5bcd6b4c7c221d566f50f1e61c908df8
#
_cell.length_a   1.000
_cell.length_b   1.000
_cell.length_c   1.000
_cell.angle_alpha   90.00
_cell.angle_beta   90.00
_cell.angle_gamma   90.00
#
_symmetry.space_group_name_H-M   'P 1'
#
loop_
_entity.id
_entity.type
_entity.pdbx_description
1 polymer ?
#
loop_
_entity_poly.entity_id
_entity_poly.type
_entity_poly.pdbx_seq_one_letter_code
_entity_poly.pdbx_strand_id
1 'polypeptide(L)'
;SSNAANDHRAVTIVVASDTTEPYAVNAKAYAALIDLLVDICQRNGITKLVWSTNKADRVNHKNGCNMTVHRDYANKSCPGTYLYERHSQIASEVNKRLGSTTTSPELEKPATDVQGAFKVGDIVEFKGYKHYSTANASKGSSVKPCRAKVTQVYKTGKHPYHVRAVNSLGAFTSGVYGWVDA
;
A
#
# COMPACT_ATOMS: atom_id res chain seq x y z
N SER A 1 1.63 10.99 -22.59
CA SER A 1 2.92 11.66 -22.78
C SER A 1 3.22 11.80 -24.26
N SER A 2 4.14 12.69 -24.62
CA SER A 2 4.59 12.86 -26.01
C SER A 2 5.73 11.91 -26.39
N ASN A 3 6.14 11.02 -25.50
CA ASN A 3 7.21 10.05 -25.73
C ASN A 3 6.67 8.61 -25.70
N ALA A 4 6.33 8.09 -26.88
CA ALA A 4 5.78 6.75 -27.02
C ALA A 4 6.70 5.66 -26.44
N ALA A 5 8.02 5.78 -26.60
CA ALA A 5 8.95 4.79 -26.06
C ALA A 5 8.94 4.74 -24.53
N ASN A 6 8.76 5.89 -23.87
CA ASN A 6 8.58 5.93 -22.41
C ASN A 6 7.21 5.38 -22.01
N ASP A 7 6.15 5.79 -22.69
CA ASP A 7 4.77 5.39 -22.36
C ASP A 7 4.54 3.89 -22.49
N HIS A 8 5.19 3.24 -23.44
CA HIS A 8 5.10 1.78 -23.63
C HIS A 8 5.85 0.98 -22.55
N ARG A 9 6.69 1.62 -21.74
CA ARG A 9 7.50 0.96 -20.70
C ARG A 9 7.23 1.47 -19.30
N ALA A 10 6.44 2.52 -19.16
CA ALA A 10 6.16 3.15 -17.88
C ALA A 10 4.76 2.82 -17.37
N VAL A 11 4.65 2.66 -16.07
CA VAL A 11 3.34 2.69 -15.39
C VAL A 11 2.99 4.17 -15.15
N THR A 12 1.90 4.62 -15.76
CA THR A 12 1.43 6.00 -15.61
C THR A 12 0.41 6.08 -14.47
N ILE A 13 0.62 7.02 -13.55
CA ILE A 13 -0.25 7.25 -12.40
C ILE A 13 -0.76 8.68 -12.44
N VAL A 14 -2.07 8.83 -12.26
CA VAL A 14 -2.74 10.12 -12.08
C VAL A 14 -3.29 10.19 -10.65
N VAL A 15 -3.03 11.28 -9.96
CA VAL A 15 -3.46 11.49 -8.57
C VAL A 15 -4.48 12.63 -8.55
N ALA A 16 -5.59 12.43 -7.86
CA ALA A 16 -6.56 13.49 -7.64
C ALA A 16 -5.95 14.63 -6.80
N SER A 17 -6.07 15.85 -7.29
CA SER A 17 -5.51 17.06 -6.69
C SER A 17 -6.49 18.22 -6.77
N ASP A 18 -6.15 19.33 -6.13
CA ASP A 18 -6.82 20.60 -6.36
C ASP A 18 -6.69 21.06 -7.81
N THR A 19 -7.56 21.96 -8.25
CA THR A 19 -7.67 22.40 -9.65
C THR A 19 -6.71 23.54 -10.01
N THR A 20 -6.07 24.14 -9.00
CA THR A 20 -5.16 25.28 -9.15
C THR A 20 -3.79 24.99 -8.55
N GLU A 21 -2.75 25.66 -9.04
CA GLU A 21 -1.40 25.59 -8.43
C GLU A 21 -1.47 25.87 -6.92
N PRO A 22 -0.74 25.08 -6.12
CA PRO A 22 0.28 24.06 -6.47
C PRO A 22 -0.27 22.69 -6.87
N TYR A 23 -1.56 22.54 -7.16
CA TYR A 23 -2.28 21.28 -7.38
C TYR A 23 -2.10 20.33 -6.19
N ALA A 24 -2.46 20.83 -5.01
CA ALA A 24 -2.26 20.12 -3.76
C ALA A 24 -3.03 18.80 -3.73
N VAL A 25 -2.39 17.77 -3.18
CA VAL A 25 -2.97 16.45 -2.99
C VAL A 25 -3.31 16.28 -1.52
N ASN A 26 -4.55 15.89 -1.21
CA ASN A 26 -4.95 15.66 0.17
C ASN A 26 -4.24 14.44 0.78
N ALA A 27 -4.17 14.38 2.11
CA ALA A 27 -3.44 13.35 2.84
C ALA A 27 -3.90 11.92 2.50
N LYS A 28 -5.21 11.73 2.24
CA LYS A 28 -5.77 10.42 1.89
C LYS A 28 -5.31 9.96 0.50
N ALA A 29 -5.34 10.86 -0.48
CA ALA A 29 -4.87 10.57 -1.83
C ALA A 29 -3.35 10.37 -1.86
N TYR A 30 -2.59 11.15 -1.08
CA TYR A 30 -1.15 10.96 -0.92
C TYR A 30 -0.81 9.58 -0.31
N ALA A 31 -1.47 9.19 0.77
CA ALA A 31 -1.27 7.88 1.37
C ALA A 31 -1.60 6.74 0.39
N ALA A 32 -2.71 6.85 -0.36
CA ALA A 32 -3.08 5.88 -1.38
C ALA A 32 -2.05 5.80 -2.53
N LEU A 33 -1.43 6.93 -2.90
CA LEU A 33 -0.34 6.95 -3.88
C LEU A 33 0.87 6.14 -3.38
N ILE A 34 1.27 6.32 -2.12
CA ILE A 34 2.40 5.58 -1.54
C ILE A 34 2.08 4.08 -1.49
N ASP A 35 0.88 3.70 -1.05
CA ASP A 35 0.45 2.29 -1.00
C ASP A 35 0.45 1.66 -2.41
N LEU A 36 -0.07 2.36 -3.42
CA LEU A 36 -0.08 1.93 -4.80
C LEU A 36 1.34 1.75 -5.37
N LEU A 37 2.25 2.69 -5.09
CA LEU A 37 3.62 2.62 -5.55
C LEU A 37 4.38 1.42 -4.93
N VAL A 38 4.17 1.14 -3.66
CA VAL A 38 4.74 -0.05 -3.00
C VAL A 38 4.23 -1.33 -3.68
N ASP A 39 2.92 -1.44 -3.90
CA ASP A 39 2.32 -2.59 -4.57
C ASP A 39 2.85 -2.76 -6.01
N ILE A 40 2.94 -1.68 -6.80
CA ILE A 40 3.51 -1.72 -8.15
C ILE A 40 4.95 -2.19 -8.12
N CYS A 41 5.78 -1.66 -7.22
CA CYS A 41 7.17 -2.06 -7.09
C CYS A 41 7.30 -3.54 -6.76
N GLN A 42 6.54 -4.04 -5.80
CA GLN A 42 6.56 -5.45 -5.38
C GLN A 42 6.15 -6.38 -6.51
N ARG A 43 5.05 -6.08 -7.22
CA ARG A 43 4.56 -6.90 -8.32
C ARG A 43 5.50 -6.95 -9.53
N ASN A 44 6.29 -5.90 -9.74
CA ASN A 44 7.19 -5.79 -10.88
C ASN A 44 8.67 -6.02 -10.52
N GLY A 45 8.99 -6.49 -9.32
CA GLY A 45 10.35 -6.74 -8.89
C GLY A 45 11.23 -5.47 -8.81
N ILE A 46 10.61 -4.30 -8.63
CA ILE A 46 11.31 -3.04 -8.47
C ILE A 46 11.73 -2.90 -7.01
N THR A 47 12.99 -3.08 -6.74
CA THR A 47 13.53 -3.07 -5.37
C THR A 47 13.74 -1.66 -4.81
N LYS A 48 13.79 -0.64 -5.68
CA LYS A 48 14.05 0.74 -5.29
C LYS A 48 13.50 1.74 -6.30
N LEU A 49 12.83 2.78 -5.82
CA LEU A 49 12.53 3.98 -6.61
C LEU A 49 13.69 4.97 -6.53
N VAL A 50 14.09 5.48 -7.67
CA VAL A 50 15.18 6.46 -7.79
C VAL A 50 14.69 7.69 -8.54
N TRP A 51 14.72 8.83 -7.84
CA TRP A 51 14.42 10.14 -8.37
C TRP A 51 15.70 10.97 -8.47
N SER A 52 15.85 11.74 -9.55
CA SER A 52 16.86 12.81 -9.67
C SER A 52 16.18 14.17 -9.83
N THR A 53 16.73 15.21 -9.24
CA THR A 53 16.28 16.58 -9.49
C THR A 53 16.66 17.06 -10.89
N ASN A 54 17.65 16.41 -11.53
CA ASN A 54 18.06 16.71 -12.89
C ASN A 54 17.17 15.99 -13.92
N LYS A 55 16.49 16.76 -14.76
CA LYS A 55 15.63 16.23 -15.84
C LYS A 55 16.38 15.28 -16.78
N ALA A 56 17.63 15.62 -17.16
CA ALA A 56 18.39 14.79 -18.08
C ALA A 56 18.70 13.40 -17.52
N ASP A 57 18.90 13.29 -16.20
CA ASP A 57 19.11 12.00 -15.55
C ASP A 57 17.83 11.16 -15.57
N ARG A 58 16.68 11.78 -15.32
CA ARG A 58 15.37 11.09 -15.35
C ARG A 58 15.05 10.58 -16.76
N VAL A 59 15.16 11.45 -17.76
CA VAL A 59 14.83 11.11 -19.17
C VAL A 59 15.76 10.04 -19.74
N ASN A 60 17.02 10.04 -19.33
CA ASN A 60 18.03 9.09 -19.79
C ASN A 60 18.24 7.92 -18.81
N HIS A 61 17.42 7.80 -17.78
CA HIS A 61 17.49 6.73 -16.76
C HIS A 61 18.88 6.58 -16.13
N LYS A 62 19.65 7.68 -16.01
CA LYS A 62 21.01 7.66 -15.43
C LYS A 62 20.94 7.27 -13.96
N ASN A 63 21.98 6.58 -13.48
CA ASN A 63 22.12 6.16 -12.09
C ASN A 63 20.91 5.38 -11.56
N GLY A 64 20.22 4.66 -12.44
CA GLY A 64 19.05 3.85 -12.08
C GLY A 64 17.76 4.66 -11.89
N CYS A 65 17.70 5.93 -12.33
CA CYS A 65 16.46 6.71 -12.30
C CYS A 65 15.33 5.97 -13.00
N ASN A 66 14.26 5.69 -12.29
CA ASN A 66 13.08 4.99 -12.77
C ASN A 66 11.77 5.75 -12.48
N MET A 67 11.89 6.99 -12.01
CA MET A 67 10.78 7.91 -11.84
C MET A 67 10.91 9.07 -12.82
N THR A 68 9.84 9.34 -13.56
CA THR A 68 9.75 10.45 -14.52
C THR A 68 8.41 11.16 -14.36
N VAL A 69 8.27 12.33 -14.92
CA VAL A 69 7.04 13.12 -14.86
C VAL A 69 6.67 13.66 -16.24
N HIS A 70 5.41 13.98 -16.44
CA HIS A 70 4.90 14.46 -17.75
C HIS A 70 5.67 15.68 -18.27
N ARG A 71 6.02 16.62 -17.40
CA ARG A 71 6.82 17.81 -17.79
C ARG A 71 8.24 17.49 -18.27
N ASP A 72 8.71 16.27 -18.06
CA ASP A 72 10.02 15.86 -18.61
C ASP A 72 9.97 15.65 -20.12
N TYR A 73 8.80 15.31 -20.66
CA TYR A 73 8.60 14.93 -22.06
C TYR A 73 7.72 15.90 -22.85
N ALA A 74 7.00 16.79 -22.19
CA ALA A 74 6.11 17.75 -22.83
C ALA A 74 6.06 19.07 -22.05
N ASN A 75 5.66 20.15 -22.73
CA ASN A 75 5.41 21.43 -22.07
C ASN A 75 4.07 21.37 -21.31
N LYS A 76 4.10 20.82 -20.11
CA LYS A 76 2.95 20.60 -19.23
C LYS A 76 3.28 20.96 -17.79
N SER A 77 2.30 21.42 -17.02
CA SER A 77 2.45 21.67 -15.58
C SER A 77 2.43 20.38 -14.74
N CYS A 78 1.86 19.28 -15.27
CA CYS A 78 1.79 17.98 -14.59
C CYS A 78 3.20 17.49 -14.18
N PRO A 79 3.37 17.05 -12.91
CA PRO A 79 2.36 16.65 -11.92
C PRO A 79 1.91 17.79 -10.97
N GLY A 80 2.15 19.04 -11.29
CA GLY A 80 1.99 20.19 -10.41
C GLY A 80 3.17 20.35 -9.44
N THR A 81 3.30 21.54 -8.87
CA THR A 81 4.41 21.86 -7.97
C THR A 81 4.38 21.02 -6.70
N TYR A 82 3.20 20.79 -6.15
CA TYR A 82 3.05 20.00 -4.92
C TYR A 82 3.68 18.60 -4.99
N LEU A 83 3.33 17.80 -6.01
CA LEU A 83 3.93 16.47 -6.16
C LEU A 83 5.35 16.52 -6.68
N TYR A 84 5.67 17.47 -7.60
CA TYR A 84 7.00 17.58 -8.16
C TYR A 84 8.08 17.75 -7.10
N GLU A 85 7.87 18.65 -6.14
CA GLU A 85 8.79 18.88 -5.03
C GLU A 85 8.89 17.70 -4.05
N ARG A 86 7.87 16.84 -4.03
CA ARG A 86 7.80 15.68 -3.12
C ARG A 86 8.27 14.37 -3.72
N HIS A 87 8.71 14.34 -4.99
CA HIS A 87 9.14 13.06 -5.60
C HIS A 87 10.31 12.40 -4.86
N SER A 88 11.26 13.17 -4.33
CA SER A 88 12.34 12.62 -3.49
C SER A 88 11.80 12.01 -2.20
N GLN A 89 10.82 12.66 -1.57
CA GLN A 89 10.16 12.17 -0.36
C GLN A 89 9.33 10.92 -0.68
N ILE A 90 8.55 10.93 -1.77
CA ILE A 90 7.78 9.78 -2.23
C ILE A 90 8.69 8.57 -2.45
N ALA A 91 9.81 8.75 -3.16
CA ALA A 91 10.79 7.69 -3.35
C ALA A 91 11.33 7.15 -2.03
N SER A 92 11.66 8.04 -1.08
CA SER A 92 12.15 7.67 0.25
C SER A 92 11.12 6.87 1.05
N GLU A 93 9.87 7.32 1.08
CA GLU A 93 8.78 6.64 1.80
C GLU A 93 8.49 5.24 1.23
N VAL A 94 8.42 5.13 -0.09
CA VAL A 94 8.24 3.84 -0.78
C VAL A 94 9.43 2.93 -0.51
N ASN A 95 10.65 3.41 -0.68
CA ASN A 95 11.87 2.62 -0.47
C ASN A 95 12.01 2.15 0.98
N LYS A 96 11.63 2.97 1.96
CA LYS A 96 11.57 2.55 3.36
C LYS A 96 10.63 1.37 3.56
N ARG A 97 9.47 1.37 2.91
CA ARG A 97 8.51 0.27 2.99
C ARG A 97 9.01 -0.97 2.22
N LEU A 98 9.67 -0.80 1.08
CA LEU A 98 10.29 -1.89 0.32
C LEU A 98 11.47 -2.51 1.08
N GLY A 99 12.33 -1.69 1.70
CA GLY A 99 13.47 -2.17 2.51
C GLY A 99 13.07 -2.78 3.86
N SER A 100 11.87 -2.46 4.36
CA SER A 100 11.28 -3.13 5.53
C SER A 100 10.69 -4.51 5.16
N THR A 101 10.65 -4.84 3.88
CA THR A 101 10.27 -6.14 3.33
C THR A 101 11.53 -6.93 2.95
N THR A 102 12.51 -7.03 3.84
CA THR A 102 13.51 -8.09 3.74
C THR A 102 12.86 -9.34 4.29
N THR A 103 11.99 -9.91 3.51
CA THR A 103 11.84 -11.33 3.23
C THR A 103 10.69 -11.49 2.23
N SER A 104 11.04 -11.90 1.01
CA SER A 104 10.10 -12.48 0.06
C SER A 104 9.38 -13.63 0.78
N PRO A 105 8.04 -13.68 0.80
CA PRO A 105 7.42 -14.95 1.10
C PRO A 105 7.44 -15.77 -0.19
N GLU A 106 8.46 -16.58 -0.35
CA GLU A 106 8.32 -17.85 -1.02
C GLU A 106 7.05 -18.52 -0.50
N LEU A 107 6.27 -19.09 -1.41
CA LEU A 107 5.10 -19.90 -1.11
C LEU A 107 5.48 -21.03 -0.16
N GLU A 108 5.50 -20.79 1.12
CA GLU A 108 5.57 -21.84 2.11
C GLU A 108 4.16 -22.27 2.53
N LYS A 109 3.94 -23.55 2.31
CA LYS A 109 2.92 -24.44 2.80
C LYS A 109 2.61 -24.17 4.27
N PRO A 110 1.35 -24.29 4.73
CA PRO A 110 0.99 -23.94 6.10
C PRO A 110 1.76 -24.81 7.09
N ALA A 111 2.64 -24.19 7.84
CA ALA A 111 3.22 -24.77 9.02
C ALA A 111 2.26 -24.57 10.21
N THR A 112 2.02 -25.65 10.88
CA THR A 112 1.28 -25.85 12.12
C THR A 112 1.68 -24.88 13.24
N ASP A 113 0.64 -24.42 13.96
CA ASP A 113 0.64 -23.89 15.32
C ASP A 113 1.96 -23.36 15.89
N VAL A 114 2.06 -22.03 15.93
CA VAL A 114 2.78 -21.35 17.01
C VAL A 114 1.93 -20.16 17.46
N GLN A 115 1.50 -20.20 18.70
CA GLN A 115 0.73 -19.19 19.41
C GLN A 115 1.56 -17.90 19.55
N GLY A 116 1.56 -17.08 18.49
CA GLY A 116 2.21 -15.76 18.44
C GLY A 116 1.16 -14.67 18.34
N ALA A 117 1.19 -13.72 19.27
CA ALA A 117 0.26 -12.60 19.28
C ALA A 117 0.35 -11.79 17.96
N PHE A 118 -0.76 -11.71 17.22
CA PHE A 118 -0.89 -10.90 16.03
C PHE A 118 -0.73 -9.41 16.35
N LYS A 119 -0.25 -8.64 15.37
CA LYS A 119 -0.06 -7.19 15.46
C LYS A 119 -1.03 -6.46 14.52
N VAL A 120 -1.31 -5.20 14.82
CA VAL A 120 -2.05 -4.33 13.91
C VAL A 120 -1.32 -4.26 12.57
N GLY A 121 -2.05 -4.54 11.50
CA GLY A 121 -1.52 -4.60 10.14
C GLY A 121 -1.31 -6.01 9.59
N ASP A 122 -1.22 -7.03 10.46
CA ASP A 122 -1.05 -8.41 10.03
C ASP A 122 -2.24 -8.88 9.19
N ILE A 123 -1.92 -9.65 8.15
CA ILE A 123 -2.92 -10.34 7.33
C ILE A 123 -3.04 -11.77 7.83
N VAL A 124 -4.25 -12.16 8.18
CA VAL A 124 -4.55 -13.47 8.76
C VAL A 124 -5.66 -14.18 7.97
N GLU A 125 -5.61 -15.50 7.96
CA GLU A 125 -6.71 -16.32 7.48
C GLU A 125 -7.70 -16.53 8.66
N PHE A 126 -8.75 -15.72 8.68
CA PHE A 126 -9.82 -15.88 9.67
C PHE A 126 -10.62 -17.14 9.34
N LYS A 127 -10.45 -18.16 10.15
CA LYS A 127 -11.11 -19.46 10.04
C LYS A 127 -12.36 -19.58 10.91
N GLY A 128 -12.61 -18.59 11.78
CA GLY A 128 -13.76 -18.57 12.68
C GLY A 128 -15.08 -18.32 11.95
N TYR A 129 -16.17 -18.56 12.66
CA TYR A 129 -17.54 -18.39 12.15
C TYR A 129 -18.30 -17.27 12.86
N LYS A 130 -17.66 -16.58 13.79
CA LYS A 130 -18.27 -15.50 14.57
C LYS A 130 -17.35 -14.31 14.68
N HIS A 131 -17.93 -13.14 14.63
CA HIS A 131 -17.30 -11.88 15.01
C HIS A 131 -18.19 -11.12 16.00
N TYR A 132 -17.61 -10.20 16.74
CA TYR A 132 -18.23 -9.51 17.85
C TYR A 132 -18.13 -8.01 17.65
N SER A 133 -19.14 -7.26 18.10
CA SER A 133 -19.16 -5.79 17.98
C SER A 133 -18.15 -5.08 18.88
N THR A 134 -17.79 -5.71 20.00
CA THR A 134 -16.77 -5.20 20.92
C THR A 134 -15.87 -6.34 21.40
N ALA A 135 -14.69 -5.99 21.93
CA ALA A 135 -13.73 -6.96 22.47
C ALA A 135 -14.25 -7.80 23.64
N ASN A 136 -15.36 -7.43 24.27
CA ASN A 136 -15.96 -8.12 25.41
C ASN A 136 -17.44 -8.49 25.21
N ALA A 137 -17.94 -8.41 23.98
CA ALA A 137 -19.33 -8.75 23.69
C ALA A 137 -19.64 -10.23 23.99
N SER A 138 -20.85 -10.50 24.51
CA SER A 138 -21.30 -11.85 24.81
C SER A 138 -21.97 -12.53 23.62
N LYS A 139 -22.49 -11.76 22.67
CA LYS A 139 -23.15 -12.24 21.46
C LYS A 139 -22.35 -11.86 20.23
N GLY A 140 -22.03 -12.85 19.40
CA GLY A 140 -21.39 -12.66 18.13
C GLY A 140 -22.35 -12.93 16.97
N SER A 141 -22.07 -12.29 15.84
CA SER A 141 -22.76 -12.51 14.56
C SER A 141 -21.99 -13.52 13.72
N SER A 142 -22.73 -14.35 12.98
CA SER A 142 -22.12 -15.34 12.08
C SER A 142 -21.45 -14.66 10.89
N VAL A 143 -20.29 -15.18 10.50
CA VAL A 143 -19.54 -14.71 9.34
C VAL A 143 -18.79 -15.89 8.71
N LYS A 144 -18.56 -15.83 7.41
CA LYS A 144 -17.79 -16.86 6.70
C LYS A 144 -16.29 -16.66 6.91
N PRO A 145 -15.50 -17.75 6.96
CA PRO A 145 -14.04 -17.65 6.92
C PRO A 145 -13.56 -16.82 5.72
N CYS A 146 -12.55 -16.01 5.95
CA CYS A 146 -12.00 -15.17 4.89
C CYS A 146 -10.62 -14.63 5.30
N ARG A 147 -9.90 -14.12 4.32
CA ARG A 147 -8.68 -13.36 4.56
C ARG A 147 -9.02 -12.02 5.21
N ALA A 148 -8.32 -11.68 6.27
CA ALA A 148 -8.60 -10.47 7.04
C ALA A 148 -7.32 -9.79 7.51
N LYS A 149 -7.41 -8.47 7.72
CA LYS A 149 -6.34 -7.66 8.30
C LYS A 149 -6.67 -7.31 9.73
N VAL A 150 -5.71 -7.49 10.63
CA VAL A 150 -5.82 -7.05 12.02
C VAL A 150 -5.78 -5.52 12.05
N THR A 151 -6.85 -4.90 12.56
CA THR A 151 -6.98 -3.45 12.60
C THR A 151 -6.83 -2.87 13.99
N GLN A 152 -7.09 -3.67 15.04
CA GLN A 152 -6.84 -3.29 16.44
C GLN A 152 -6.49 -4.55 17.26
N VAL A 153 -5.75 -4.34 18.34
CA VAL A 153 -5.43 -5.39 19.32
C VAL A 153 -5.77 -4.90 20.72
N TYR A 154 -6.55 -5.67 21.44
CA TYR A 154 -6.90 -5.43 22.84
C TYR A 154 -6.66 -6.70 23.67
N LYS A 155 -5.41 -6.88 24.11
CA LYS A 155 -4.89 -8.12 24.70
C LYS A 155 -5.67 -8.64 25.92
N THR A 156 -6.36 -7.77 26.66
CA THR A 156 -7.15 -8.12 27.85
C THR A 156 -8.62 -8.37 27.54
N GLY A 157 -9.05 -8.22 26.29
CA GLY A 157 -10.42 -8.50 25.87
C GLY A 157 -10.67 -9.99 25.69
N LYS A 158 -11.94 -10.42 25.82
CA LYS A 158 -12.37 -11.79 25.49
C LYS A 158 -12.09 -12.15 24.04
N HIS A 159 -12.20 -11.15 23.14
CA HIS A 159 -11.93 -11.25 21.72
C HIS A 159 -10.81 -10.27 21.40
N PRO A 160 -9.54 -10.70 21.46
CA PRO A 160 -8.40 -9.78 21.51
C PRO A 160 -8.08 -9.07 20.20
N TYR A 161 -8.60 -9.53 19.07
CA TYR A 161 -8.25 -8.99 17.77
C TYR A 161 -9.46 -8.42 17.03
N HIS A 162 -9.39 -7.15 16.65
CA HIS A 162 -10.33 -6.59 15.68
C HIS A 162 -9.80 -6.81 14.28
N VAL A 163 -10.61 -7.45 13.44
CA VAL A 163 -10.21 -7.78 12.07
C VAL A 163 -11.21 -7.23 11.06
N ARG A 164 -10.74 -7.00 9.85
CA ARG A 164 -11.55 -6.60 8.72
C ARG A 164 -11.16 -7.40 7.48
N ALA A 165 -12.16 -7.94 6.78
CA ALA A 165 -11.95 -8.72 5.57
C ALA A 165 -11.19 -7.93 4.52
N VAL A 166 -10.26 -8.62 3.84
CA VAL A 166 -9.47 -8.07 2.72
C VAL A 166 -9.46 -9.04 1.55
N ASN A 167 -9.34 -8.50 0.35
CA ASN A 167 -9.12 -9.31 -0.85
C ASN A 167 -7.65 -9.78 -0.94
N SER A 168 -7.32 -10.49 -2.01
CA SER A 168 -5.95 -10.97 -2.28
C SER A 168 -4.90 -9.86 -2.34
N LEU A 169 -5.32 -8.64 -2.65
CA LEU A 169 -4.47 -7.44 -2.72
C LEU A 169 -4.39 -6.67 -1.39
N GLY A 170 -5.02 -7.17 -0.32
CA GLY A 170 -5.05 -6.51 0.99
C GLY A 170 -6.02 -5.32 1.09
N ALA A 171 -6.81 -5.04 0.06
CA ALA A 171 -7.85 -4.02 0.11
C ALA A 171 -9.06 -4.53 0.90
N PHE A 172 -9.67 -3.66 1.71
CA PHE A 172 -10.86 -4.00 2.48
C PHE A 172 -12.04 -4.37 1.56
N THR A 173 -12.73 -5.45 1.95
CA THR A 173 -13.88 -5.97 1.22
C THR A 173 -15.00 -6.34 2.19
N SER A 174 -16.13 -6.81 1.65
CA SER A 174 -17.23 -7.38 2.45
C SER A 174 -16.80 -8.71 3.08
N GLY A 175 -17.17 -8.95 4.34
CA GLY A 175 -16.82 -10.14 5.09
C GLY A 175 -16.70 -9.83 6.58
N VAL A 176 -15.77 -10.47 7.28
CA VAL A 176 -15.58 -10.21 8.70
C VAL A 176 -15.26 -8.74 8.97
N TYR A 177 -15.95 -8.15 9.92
CA TYR A 177 -15.70 -6.81 10.44
C TYR A 177 -16.07 -6.79 11.92
N GLY A 178 -15.09 -6.92 12.78
CA GLY A 178 -15.32 -6.95 14.22
C GLY A 178 -14.23 -7.67 14.99
N TRP A 179 -14.48 -7.85 16.26
CA TRP A 179 -13.59 -8.55 17.18
C TRP A 179 -13.74 -10.07 17.03
N VAL A 180 -12.63 -10.78 17.17
CA VAL A 180 -12.58 -12.23 17.00
C VAL A 180 -11.68 -12.88 18.04
N ASP A 181 -11.89 -14.16 18.28
CA ASP A 181 -11.04 -14.99 19.12
C ASP A 181 -9.67 -15.22 18.46
N ALA A 182 -8.68 -15.58 19.27
CA ALA A 182 -7.32 -15.89 18.83
C ALA A 182 -7.25 -17.23 18.11
#